data_582986ed2739dfef772e3e89c256f812
#
_entry.id   582986ed2739dfef772e3e89c256f812
#
_cell.length_a   1.000
_cell.length_b   1.000
_cell.length_c   1.000
_cell.angle_alpha   90.00
_cell.angle_beta   90.00
_cell.angle_gamma   90.00
#
_symmetry.space_group_name_H-M   'P 1'
#
loop_
_entity.id
_entity.type
_entity.pdbx_description
1 polymer ?
#
loop_
_entity_poly.entity_id
_entity_poly.type
_entity_poly.pdbx_seq_one_letter_code
_entity_poly.pdbx_strand_id
1 'polypeptide(L)' 'VSEIKVPDLGESISEGTIYKWLVKEGDTVGQGDVLAELETDKVNLEISAEEDGVISSILRQAGENVAVGEAIGII' A
#
# COMPACT_ATOMS: atom_id res chain seq x y z
N VAL A 1 -15.95 -3.42 -3.71
CA VAL A 1 -14.78 -2.57 -3.97
C VAL A 1 -14.19 -2.11 -2.67
N SER A 2 -12.92 -2.33 -2.47
CA SER A 2 -12.23 -1.95 -1.23
C SER A 2 -11.03 -1.08 -1.56
N GLU A 3 -10.75 -0.14 -0.68
CA GLU A 3 -9.58 0.71 -0.83
C GLU A 3 -8.39 0.09 -0.10
N ILE A 4 -7.23 0.16 -0.75
CA ILE A 4 -5.98 -0.20 -0.11
C ILE A 4 -5.46 1.07 0.56
N LYS A 5 -5.43 1.08 1.88
CA LYS A 5 -5.01 2.26 2.64
C LYS A 5 -3.69 2.01 3.33
N VAL A 6 -2.95 3.09 3.55
CA VAL A 6 -1.71 3.01 4.31
C VAL A 6 -2.07 2.67 5.76
N PRO A 7 -1.51 1.58 6.31
CA PRO A 7 -1.80 1.20 7.68
C PRO A 7 -1.10 2.15 8.67
N ASP A 8 -1.42 1.99 9.93
CA ASP A 8 -0.75 2.73 10.99
C ASP A 8 0.73 2.34 11.01
N LEU A 9 1.60 3.31 10.84
CA LEU A 9 3.03 3.10 10.72
C LEU A 9 3.79 3.23 12.05
N GLY A 10 3.07 3.54 13.13
CA GLY A 10 3.67 3.73 14.44
C GLY A 10 3.40 5.13 14.99
N GLU A 11 3.68 5.33 16.26
CA GLU A 11 3.33 6.56 16.97
C GLU A 11 3.99 7.81 16.42
N SER A 12 5.20 7.69 15.92
CA SER A 12 5.96 8.85 15.46
C SER A 12 6.09 8.90 13.94
N ILE A 13 5.38 8.02 13.23
CA ILE A 13 5.45 7.95 11.78
C ILE A 13 4.07 8.24 11.23
N SER A 14 3.91 9.35 10.52
CA SER A 14 2.64 9.75 9.94
C SER A 14 2.60 9.64 8.42
N GLU A 15 3.75 9.41 7.80
CA GLU A 15 3.83 9.32 6.34
C GLU A 15 5.02 8.48 5.92
N GLY A 16 5.03 8.10 4.67
CA GLY A 16 6.13 7.36 4.07
C GLY A 16 6.12 7.54 2.57
N THR A 17 7.06 6.89 1.91
CA THR A 17 7.17 6.92 0.46
C THR A 17 6.96 5.51 -0.05
N ILE A 18 6.15 5.35 -1.09
CA ILE A 18 5.99 4.05 -1.72
C ILE A 18 7.31 3.74 -2.42
N TYR A 19 8.00 2.72 -1.92
CA TYR A 19 9.29 2.32 -2.42
C TYR A 19 9.15 1.48 -3.69
N LYS A 20 8.18 0.55 -3.67
CA LYS A 20 8.00 -0.40 -4.75
C LYS A 20 6.60 -0.99 -4.71
N TRP A 21 5.98 -1.13 -5.87
CA TRP A 21 4.76 -1.91 -6.02
C TRP A 21 5.12 -3.31 -6.49
N LEU A 22 4.58 -4.32 -5.81
CA LEU A 22 4.83 -5.73 -6.13
C LEU A 22 3.76 -6.30 -7.05
N VAL A 23 2.66 -5.57 -7.22
CA VAL A 23 1.55 -5.97 -8.07
C VAL A 23 1.18 -4.82 -9.00
N LYS A 24 0.38 -5.12 -10.01
CA LYS A 24 -0.07 -4.15 -11.01
C LYS A 24 -1.59 -4.15 -11.08
N GLU A 25 -2.14 -3.13 -11.71
CA GLU A 25 -3.57 -3.10 -12.02
C GLU A 25 -3.92 -4.34 -12.84
N GLY A 26 -4.98 -5.02 -12.42
CA GLY A 26 -5.40 -6.26 -13.06
C GLY A 26 -4.86 -7.52 -12.41
N ASP A 27 -3.90 -7.42 -11.51
CA ASP A 27 -3.35 -8.58 -10.82
C ASP A 27 -4.32 -9.09 -9.76
N THR A 28 -4.40 -10.42 -9.64
CA THR A 28 -5.20 -11.05 -8.60
C THR A 28 -4.35 -11.17 -7.35
N VAL A 29 -4.93 -10.80 -6.22
CA VAL A 29 -4.25 -10.86 -4.92
C VAL A 29 -5.12 -11.60 -3.92
N GLY A 30 -4.49 -12.20 -2.92
CA GLY A 30 -5.18 -12.84 -1.81
C GLY A 30 -4.91 -12.10 -0.52
N GLN A 31 -5.78 -12.29 0.45
CA GLN A 31 -5.61 -11.71 1.77
C GLN A 31 -4.23 -12.07 2.32
N GLY A 32 -3.50 -11.07 2.77
CA GLY A 32 -2.17 -11.24 3.29
C GLY A 32 -1.05 -11.12 2.26
N ASP A 33 -1.39 -11.05 0.98
CA ASP A 33 -0.37 -10.85 -0.06
C ASP A 33 0.21 -9.44 0.06
N VAL A 34 1.53 -9.33 -0.05
CA VAL A 34 2.19 -8.04 -0.01
C VAL A 34 1.95 -7.32 -1.33
N LEU A 35 1.39 -6.13 -1.27
CA LEU A 35 1.05 -5.34 -2.44
C LEU A 35 2.13 -4.32 -2.78
N ALA A 36 2.69 -3.70 -1.78
CA ALA A 36 3.68 -2.65 -1.97
C ALA A 36 4.61 -2.57 -0.78
N GLU A 37 5.77 -1.98 -0.99
CA GLU A 37 6.71 -1.69 0.08
C GLU A 37 6.74 -0.20 0.33
N LEU A 38 6.73 0.17 1.60
CA LEU A 38 6.72 1.54 2.04
C LEU A 38 7.99 1.84 2.82
N GLU A 39 8.63 2.95 2.51
CA GLU A 39 9.83 3.39 3.21
C GLU A 39 9.53 4.61 4.06
N THR A 40 10.00 4.60 5.30
CA THR A 40 9.85 5.73 6.20
C THR A 40 11.24 6.11 6.75
N ASP A 41 11.29 7.17 7.52
CA ASP A 41 12.54 7.63 8.14
C ASP A 41 13.19 6.58 9.03
N LYS A 42 12.40 5.69 9.58
CA LYS A 42 12.87 4.77 10.63
C LYS A 42 12.89 3.32 10.20
N VAL A 43 11.88 2.89 9.44
CA VAL A 43 11.73 1.48 9.07
C VAL A 43 11.12 1.37 7.68
N ASN A 44 11.35 0.22 7.06
CA ASN A 44 10.66 -0.14 5.83
C ASN A 44 9.52 -1.06 6.21
N LEU A 45 8.37 -0.84 5.64
CA LEU A 45 7.16 -1.59 5.92
C LEU A 45 6.56 -2.14 4.64
N GLU A 46 5.66 -3.09 4.80
CA GLU A 46 4.96 -3.68 3.67
C GLU A 46 3.47 -3.45 3.83
N ILE A 47 2.81 -3.18 2.73
CA ILE A 47 1.36 -3.03 2.70
C ILE A 47 0.79 -4.31 2.10
N SER A 48 -0.08 -4.97 2.86
CA SER A 48 -0.67 -6.25 2.45
C SER A 48 -2.14 -6.07 2.12
N ALA A 49 -2.65 -6.95 1.28
CA ALA A 49 -4.08 -6.97 0.97
C ALA A 49 -4.87 -7.41 2.20
N GLU A 50 -5.96 -6.72 2.47
CA GLU A 50 -6.84 -7.07 3.58
C GLU A 50 -7.89 -8.10 3.17
N GLU A 51 -8.06 -8.29 1.87
CA GLU A 51 -9.01 -9.26 1.33
C GLU A 51 -8.57 -9.75 -0.04
N ASP A 52 -9.20 -10.82 -0.49
CA ASP A 52 -8.95 -11.36 -1.82
C ASP A 52 -9.61 -10.47 -2.86
N GLY A 53 -8.98 -10.36 -4.02
CA GLY A 53 -9.57 -9.61 -5.11
C GLY A 53 -8.59 -9.35 -6.23
N VAL A 54 -8.97 -8.43 -7.10
CA VAL A 54 -8.14 -8.01 -8.24
C VAL A 54 -7.85 -6.53 -8.07
N ILE A 55 -6.61 -6.13 -8.29
CA ILE A 55 -6.23 -4.73 -8.22
C ILE A 55 -6.95 -3.97 -9.33
N SER A 56 -7.88 -3.11 -8.94
CA SER A 56 -8.69 -2.33 -9.87
C SER A 56 -7.98 -1.06 -10.32
N SER A 57 -7.35 -0.37 -9.39
CA SER A 57 -6.63 0.87 -9.67
C SER A 57 -5.49 1.05 -8.70
N ILE A 58 -4.42 1.69 -9.18
CA ILE A 58 -3.32 2.13 -8.34
C ILE A 58 -3.39 3.65 -8.32
N LEU A 59 -3.67 4.21 -7.16
CA LEU A 59 -3.86 5.66 -7.00
C LEU A 59 -2.56 6.39 -6.71
N ARG A 60 -1.55 5.69 -6.20
CA ARG A 60 -0.24 6.25 -5.93
C ARG A 60 0.82 5.33 -6.49
N GLN A 61 1.75 5.88 -7.21
CA GLN A 61 2.81 5.12 -7.85
C GLN A 61 4.04 5.01 -6.94
N ALA A 62 4.96 4.12 -7.30
CA ALA A 62 6.23 4.04 -6.59
C ALA A 62 6.96 5.37 -6.68
N GLY A 63 7.53 5.80 -5.56
CA GLY A 63 8.21 7.08 -5.46
C GLY A 63 7.34 8.20 -4.92
N GLU A 64 6.04 7.98 -4.78
CA GLU A 64 5.14 9.01 -4.23
C GLU A 64 5.06 8.91 -2.71
N ASN A 65 4.93 10.07 -2.06
CA ASN A 65 4.72 10.13 -0.62
C ASN A 65 3.25 9.88 -0.31
N VAL A 66 3.00 9.14 0.75
CA VAL A 66 1.65 8.83 1.20
C VAL A 66 1.57 9.00 2.71
N ALA A 67 0.40 9.34 3.19
CA ALA A 67 0.17 9.51 4.63
C ALA A 67 -0.63 8.33 5.17
N VAL A 68 -0.56 8.12 6.46
CA VAL A 68 -1.34 7.09 7.13
C VAL A 68 -2.83 7.34 6.85
N GLY A 69 -3.53 6.29 6.45
CA GLY A 69 -4.95 6.37 6.11
C GLY A 69 -5.25 6.81 4.70
N GLU A 70 -4.23 7.18 3.91
CA GLU A 70 -4.43 7.57 2.53
C GLU A 70 -4.69 6.33 1.67
N ALA A 71 -5.65 6.43 0.75
CA ALA A 71 -5.92 5.34 -0.18
C ALA A 71 -4.86 5.34 -1.28
N ILE A 72 -4.22 4.20 -1.49
CA ILE A 72 -3.14 4.07 -2.47
C ILE A 72 -3.53 3.18 -3.64
N GLY A 73 -4.63 2.48 -3.51
CA GLY A 73 -5.12 1.63 -4.58
C GLY A 73 -6.52 1.14 -4.26
N ILE A 74 -7.10 0.44 -5.21
CA ILE A 74 -8.45 -0.12 -5.08
C ILE A 74 -8.43 -1.56 -5.54
N ILE A 75 -9.06 -2.40 -4.76
CA ILE A 75 -9.27 -3.82 -5.09
C ILE A 75 -10.66 -4.00 -5.67
#